data_b32ece8f7f8adf8770bc64a27699a474
#
_entry.id   b32ece8f7f8adf8770bc64a27699a474
#
_cell.length_a   1.000
_cell.length_b   1.000
_cell.length_c   1.000
_cell.angle_alpha   90.00
_cell.angle_beta   90.00
_cell.angle_gamma   90.00
#
_symmetry.space_group_name_H-M   'P 1'
#
loop_
_entity.id
_entity.type
_entity.pdbx_description
1 polymer ?
#
loop_
_entity_poly.entity_id
_entity_poly.type
_entity_poly.pdbx_seq_one_letter_code
_entity_poly.pdbx_strand_id
1 'polypeptide(L)' 'MNCYGYDNALRKRLAQLRVQKGVSAREMSLALGQNTGYISNIESGKTLPSMTGFFYICEYLD' A
#
# COMPACT_ATOMS: atom_id res chain seq x y z
N MET A 1 5.36 -13.40 -19.65
CA MET A 1 5.70 -12.46 -18.58
C MET A 1 4.78 -12.65 -17.40
N ASN A 2 5.34 -12.77 -16.26
CA ASN A 2 4.56 -13.03 -15.04
C ASN A 2 4.34 -11.73 -14.26
N CYS A 3 3.12 -11.21 -14.33
CA CYS A 3 2.76 -9.98 -13.61
C CYS A 3 2.73 -10.18 -12.10
N TYR A 4 2.62 -11.41 -11.65
CA TYR A 4 2.61 -11.72 -10.23
C TYR A 4 3.86 -11.25 -9.52
N GLY A 5 5.01 -11.32 -10.18
CA GLY A 5 6.26 -10.91 -9.57
C GLY A 5 6.25 -9.46 -9.16
N TYR A 6 5.70 -8.60 -9.99
CA TYR A 6 5.64 -7.17 -9.70
C TYR A 6 4.61 -6.86 -8.63
N ASP A 7 3.45 -7.51 -8.69
CA ASP A 7 2.42 -7.34 -7.67
C ASP A 7 2.93 -7.76 -6.30
N ASN A 8 3.60 -8.91 -6.23
CA ASN A 8 4.18 -9.39 -4.99
C ASN A 8 5.25 -8.43 -4.45
N ALA A 9 6.11 -7.94 -5.33
CA ALA A 9 7.16 -7.03 -4.93
C ALA A 9 6.56 -5.75 -4.34
N LEU A 10 5.55 -5.20 -5.00
CA LEU A 10 4.88 -4.00 -4.53
C LEU A 10 4.25 -4.22 -3.16
N ARG A 11 3.49 -5.32 -3.01
CA ARG A 11 2.81 -5.62 -1.75
C ARG A 11 3.78 -5.81 -0.61
N LYS A 12 4.83 -6.58 -0.84
CA LYS A 12 5.84 -6.84 0.19
C LYS A 12 6.56 -5.56 0.59
N ARG A 13 6.93 -4.75 -0.40
CA ARG A 13 7.64 -3.52 -0.13
C ARG A 13 6.77 -2.53 0.63
N LEU A 14 5.50 -2.43 0.24
CA LEU A 14 4.55 -1.57 0.94
C LEU A 14 4.43 -1.97 2.41
N ALA A 15 4.24 -3.25 2.66
CA ALA A 15 4.10 -3.74 4.03
C ALA A 15 5.37 -3.49 4.84
N GLN A 16 6.54 -3.71 4.26
CA GLN A 16 7.82 -3.45 4.92
C GLN A 16 7.95 -1.99 5.33
N LEU A 17 7.70 -1.10 4.39
CA LEU A 17 7.85 0.34 4.64
C LEU A 17 6.83 0.82 5.66
N ARG A 18 5.62 0.30 5.60
CA ARG A 18 4.59 0.63 6.58
C ARG A 18 5.00 0.22 7.99
N VAL A 19 5.48 -1.01 8.13
CA VAL A 19 5.94 -1.51 9.43
C VAL A 19 7.12 -0.70 9.94
N GLN A 20 8.05 -0.36 9.06
CA GLN A 20 9.20 0.47 9.43
C GLN A 20 8.77 1.84 9.91
N LYS A 21 7.71 2.38 9.32
CA LYS A 21 7.18 3.68 9.75
C LYS A 21 6.41 3.57 11.08
N GLY A 22 6.02 2.35 11.46
CA GLY A 22 5.35 2.12 12.73
C GLY A 22 3.86 2.43 12.70
N VAL A 23 3.22 2.32 11.54
CA VAL A 23 1.79 2.60 11.43
C VAL A 23 1.05 1.34 11.00
N SER A 24 -0.21 1.21 11.45
CA SER A 24 -1.06 0.12 11.02
C SER A 24 -1.60 0.40 9.62
N ALA A 25 -2.08 -0.65 8.95
CA ALA A 25 -2.72 -0.49 7.64
C ALA A 25 -3.93 0.44 7.75
N ARG A 26 -4.69 0.32 8.84
CA ARG A 26 -5.84 1.18 9.08
C ARG A 26 -5.43 2.63 9.22
N GLU A 27 -4.42 2.90 10.04
CA GLU A 27 -3.92 4.27 10.24
C GLU A 27 -3.47 4.90 8.94
N MET A 28 -2.71 4.15 8.16
CA MET A 28 -2.21 4.65 6.88
C MET A 28 -3.36 4.91 5.91
N SER A 29 -4.35 4.00 5.86
CA SER A 29 -5.51 4.17 5.00
C SER A 29 -6.24 5.48 5.31
N LEU A 30 -6.48 5.72 6.59
CA LEU A 30 -7.19 6.94 7.01
C LEU A 30 -6.34 8.19 6.76
N ALA A 31 -5.05 8.11 6.98
CA ALA A 31 -4.14 9.22 6.71
C ALA A 31 -4.13 9.62 5.25
N LEU A 32 -4.36 8.64 4.36
CA LEU A 32 -4.43 8.89 2.92
C LEU A 32 -5.81 9.35 2.47
N GLY A 33 -6.76 9.51 3.40
CA GLY A 33 -8.11 9.92 3.06
C GLY A 33 -8.95 8.80 2.45
N GLN A 34 -8.57 7.56 2.68
CA GLN A 34 -9.24 6.40 2.11
C GLN A 34 -10.04 5.67 3.18
N ASN A 35 -10.83 4.66 2.78
CA ASN A 35 -11.52 3.82 3.74
C ASN A 35 -10.52 2.97 4.53
N THR A 36 -10.97 2.42 5.66
CA THR A 36 -10.09 1.74 6.60
C THR A 36 -9.41 0.50 6.04
N GLY A 37 -9.96 -0.10 5.00
CA GLY A 37 -9.40 -1.31 4.38
C GLY A 37 -8.54 -1.06 3.16
N TYR A 38 -8.30 0.19 2.80
CA TYR A 38 -7.62 0.53 1.56
C TYR A 38 -6.24 -0.13 1.46
N ILE A 39 -5.39 0.09 2.44
CA ILE A 39 -4.02 -0.43 2.43
C ILE A 39 -4.01 -1.96 2.56
N SER A 40 -4.85 -2.51 3.45
CA SER A 40 -4.88 -3.97 3.62
C SER A 40 -5.36 -4.67 2.36
N ASN A 41 -6.27 -4.08 1.60
CA ASN A 41 -6.70 -4.65 0.32
C ASN A 41 -5.56 -4.65 -0.71
N ILE A 42 -4.74 -3.60 -0.72
CA ILE A 42 -3.57 -3.56 -1.60
C ILE A 42 -2.55 -4.60 -1.15
N GLU A 43 -2.24 -4.67 0.14
CA GLU A 43 -1.25 -5.61 0.66
C GLU A 43 -1.67 -7.06 0.47
N SER A 44 -2.97 -7.35 0.50
CA SER A 44 -3.48 -8.71 0.29
C SER A 44 -3.62 -9.07 -1.18
N GLY A 45 -3.43 -8.13 -2.08
CA GLY A 45 -3.52 -8.37 -3.50
C GLY A 45 -4.93 -8.30 -4.07
N LYS A 46 -5.89 -7.83 -3.30
CA LYS A 46 -7.26 -7.68 -3.79
C LYS A 46 -7.40 -6.54 -4.78
N THR A 47 -6.65 -5.47 -4.57
CA THR A 47 -6.70 -4.30 -5.44
C THR A 47 -5.30 -3.77 -5.68
N LEU A 48 -5.14 -2.98 -6.74
CA LEU A 48 -3.94 -2.20 -6.99
C LEU A 48 -4.31 -0.73 -6.86
N PRO A 49 -3.40 0.11 -6.38
CA PRO A 49 -3.68 1.54 -6.33
C PRO A 49 -3.69 2.13 -7.72
N SER A 50 -4.46 3.20 -7.91
CA SER A 50 -4.35 4.02 -9.11
C SER A 50 -2.97 4.69 -9.11
N MET A 51 -2.58 5.26 -10.24
CA MET A 51 -1.31 5.98 -10.32
C MET A 51 -1.26 7.13 -9.31
N THR A 52 -2.35 7.89 -9.21
CA THR A 52 -2.44 8.97 -8.24
C THR A 52 -2.33 8.44 -6.81
N GLY A 53 -3.06 7.36 -6.52
CA GLY A 53 -3.01 6.73 -5.20
C GLY A 53 -1.61 6.24 -4.87
N PHE A 54 -0.93 5.67 -5.85
CA PHE A 54 0.43 5.20 -5.67
C PHE A 54 1.38 6.34 -5.28
N PHE A 55 1.26 7.50 -5.94
CA PHE A 55 2.07 8.66 -5.59
C PHE A 55 1.82 9.13 -4.16
N TYR A 56 0.57 9.14 -3.71
CA TYR A 56 0.25 9.51 -2.34
C TYR A 56 0.82 8.52 -1.34
N ILE A 57 0.79 7.23 -1.66
CA ILE A 57 1.40 6.20 -0.83
C ILE A 57 2.90 6.46 -0.69
N CYS A 58 3.57 6.69 -1.81
CA CYS A 58 5.01 6.97 -1.81
C CYS A 58 5.33 8.21 -0.97
N GLU A 59 4.56 9.25 -1.13
CA GLU A 59 4.75 10.49 -0.38
C GLU A 59 4.60 10.27 1.13
N TYR A 60 3.59 9.50 1.49
CA TYR A 60 3.33 9.21 2.90
C TYR A 60 4.47 8.42 3.54
N LEU A 61 5.03 7.47 2.79
CA LEU A 61 6.08 6.57 3.31
C LEU A 61 7.48 7.15 3.22
N ASP A 62 7.65 8.23 2.53
CA ASP A 62 8.96 8.85 2.30
C ASP A 62 9.57 9.43 3.59
#